data_aca389f5d5b384a5afd763def94fa5ea
#
_entry.id   aca389f5d5b384a5afd763def94fa5ea
#
_cell.length_a   1.000
_cell.length_b   1.000
_cell.length_c   1.000
_cell.angle_alpha   90.00
_cell.angle_beta   90.00
_cell.angle_gamma   90.00
#
_symmetry.space_group_name_H-M   'P 1'
#
loop_
_entity.id
_entity.type
_entity.pdbx_description
1 polymer ?
#
loop_
_entity_poly.entity_id
_entity_poly.type
_entity_poly.pdbx_seq_one_letter_code
_entity_poly.pdbx_strand_id
1 'polypeptide(L)'
;MSTTKVAVVTGGNKGIGYAIVKGLCEKFDGIVYLTSRDETRGKASVSELNKLGFKPLFHVLDIEKQNTVVAFKEYIMKNHGGIDVLVNNAAIAYKNDAKEPFAEQAEVTVRVNFTSVLNTCRVLFPILRAGARVVNVSSSAGHLFRINGEEPHSSKLRERFSSPDLTEDKLCALMEEFVQAAKAGDHFAKGWPNSAYATSKVGLSALTRVQQRAFDADTSKPGIVANHVHPGYVDTDMTSHKGPLTIEEGAVAPLYLALLPPTDDKTPKGAYVWQDKTILDWTKKLPSDYVV
;
A
#
# COMPACT_ATOMS: atom_id res chain seq x y z
N MET A 1 -30.61 10.73 -2.43
CA MET A 1 -30.11 10.19 -3.71
C MET A 1 -28.91 9.32 -3.41
N SER A 2 -28.89 8.07 -3.88
CA SER A 2 -27.71 7.22 -3.73
C SER A 2 -26.57 7.82 -4.56
N THR A 3 -25.47 8.22 -3.91
CA THR A 3 -24.29 8.71 -4.61
C THR A 3 -23.55 7.50 -5.19
N THR A 4 -23.20 7.53 -6.49
CA THR A 4 -22.40 6.48 -7.12
C THR A 4 -21.11 6.26 -6.34
N LYS A 5 -20.78 5.01 -6.04
CA LYS A 5 -19.54 4.64 -5.34
C LYS A 5 -18.31 4.88 -6.20
N VAL A 6 -17.19 5.15 -5.57
CA VAL A 6 -15.91 5.45 -6.24
C VAL A 6 -14.79 4.60 -5.68
N ALA A 7 -14.10 3.89 -6.56
CA ALA A 7 -12.88 3.16 -6.26
C ALA A 7 -11.67 3.81 -6.95
N VAL A 8 -10.56 3.91 -6.26
CA VAL A 8 -9.32 4.54 -6.74
C VAL A 8 -8.15 3.58 -6.55
N VAL A 9 -7.34 3.39 -7.59
CA VAL A 9 -6.12 2.58 -7.54
C VAL A 9 -4.91 3.42 -7.94
N THR A 10 -3.93 3.58 -7.05
CA THR A 10 -2.68 4.27 -7.37
C THR A 10 -1.72 3.34 -8.12
N GLY A 11 -1.05 3.85 -9.15
CA GLY A 11 -0.16 3.02 -9.98
C GLY A 11 -0.90 1.92 -10.75
N GLY A 12 -2.12 2.21 -11.20
CA GLY A 12 -3.01 1.24 -11.87
C GLY A 12 -2.68 0.93 -13.33
N ASN A 13 -1.62 1.52 -13.89
CA ASN A 13 -1.32 1.40 -15.31
C ASN A 13 -0.51 0.17 -15.72
N LYS A 14 -0.09 -0.69 -14.78
CA LYS A 14 0.63 -1.94 -15.06
C LYS A 14 0.62 -2.89 -13.87
N GLY A 15 1.03 -4.14 -14.12
CA GLY A 15 1.25 -5.15 -13.08
C GLY A 15 0.02 -5.39 -12.22
N ILE A 16 0.24 -5.58 -10.91
CA ILE A 16 -0.83 -5.86 -9.94
C ILE A 16 -1.89 -4.75 -9.91
N GLY A 17 -1.46 -3.47 -10.00
CA GLY A 17 -2.39 -2.34 -10.01
C GLY A 17 -3.38 -2.38 -11.19
N TYR A 18 -2.90 -2.76 -12.38
CA TYR A 18 -3.74 -2.95 -13.56
C TYR A 18 -4.76 -4.09 -13.35
N ALA A 19 -4.32 -5.22 -12.81
CA ALA A 19 -5.19 -6.34 -12.53
C ALA A 19 -6.24 -6.01 -11.43
N ILE A 20 -5.87 -5.19 -10.43
CA ILE A 20 -6.81 -4.68 -9.42
C ILE A 20 -7.87 -3.77 -10.08
N VAL A 21 -7.47 -2.86 -10.97
CA VAL A 21 -8.43 -2.01 -11.72
C VAL A 21 -9.39 -2.87 -12.53
N LYS A 22 -8.88 -3.85 -13.27
CA LYS A 22 -9.70 -4.81 -14.05
C LYS A 22 -10.71 -5.53 -13.16
N GLY A 23 -10.25 -6.13 -12.05
CA GLY A 23 -11.12 -6.87 -11.14
C GLY A 23 -12.13 -5.99 -10.41
N LEU A 24 -11.82 -4.72 -10.13
CA LEU A 24 -12.78 -3.75 -9.63
C LEU A 24 -13.83 -3.41 -10.69
N CYS A 25 -13.45 -3.22 -11.96
CA CYS A 25 -14.43 -3.00 -13.04
C CYS A 25 -15.39 -4.17 -13.22
N GLU A 26 -14.97 -5.39 -12.88
CA GLU A 26 -15.83 -6.59 -12.96
C GLU A 26 -16.82 -6.69 -11.78
N LYS A 27 -16.42 -6.27 -10.57
CA LYS A 27 -17.09 -6.66 -9.31
C LYS A 27 -17.58 -5.50 -8.46
N PHE A 28 -17.09 -4.29 -8.70
CA PHE A 28 -17.45 -3.12 -7.92
C PHE A 28 -18.61 -2.38 -8.59
N ASP A 29 -19.69 -2.19 -7.85
CA ASP A 29 -20.84 -1.42 -8.33
C ASP A 29 -20.56 0.08 -8.14
N GLY A 30 -19.87 0.67 -9.13
CA GLY A 30 -19.47 2.07 -9.07
C GLY A 30 -18.47 2.46 -10.16
N ILE A 31 -17.86 3.62 -9.97
CA ILE A 31 -16.84 4.19 -10.86
C ILE A 31 -15.46 3.75 -10.38
N VAL A 32 -14.63 3.25 -11.27
CA VAL A 32 -13.24 2.84 -10.98
C VAL A 32 -12.28 3.81 -11.64
N TYR A 33 -11.41 4.43 -10.83
CA TYR A 33 -10.31 5.28 -11.29
C TYR A 33 -9.00 4.52 -11.34
N LEU A 34 -8.45 4.39 -12.54
CA LEU A 34 -7.07 4.06 -12.77
C LEU A 34 -6.26 5.35 -12.64
N THR A 35 -5.34 5.43 -11.68
CA THR A 35 -4.45 6.58 -11.59
C THR A 35 -2.99 6.19 -11.82
N SER A 36 -2.23 7.06 -12.48
CA SER A 36 -0.80 6.91 -12.69
C SER A 36 -0.10 8.26 -12.84
N ARG A 37 1.22 8.29 -12.60
CA ARG A 37 2.03 9.49 -12.78
C ARG A 37 2.26 9.84 -14.25
N ASP A 38 2.19 8.86 -15.13
CA ASP A 38 2.41 9.00 -16.58
C ASP A 38 1.06 8.94 -17.28
N GLU A 39 0.67 10.07 -17.86
CA GLU A 39 -0.63 10.23 -18.53
C GLU A 39 -0.76 9.34 -19.76
N THR A 40 0.30 9.24 -20.57
CA THR A 40 0.29 8.47 -21.82
C THR A 40 0.10 6.99 -21.51
N ARG A 41 0.91 6.44 -20.57
CA ARG A 41 0.77 5.03 -20.16
C ARG A 41 -0.56 4.74 -19.46
N GLY A 42 -1.05 5.68 -18.65
CA GLY A 42 -2.35 5.52 -17.99
C GLY A 42 -3.50 5.47 -18.97
N LYS A 43 -3.54 6.38 -19.96
CA LYS A 43 -4.55 6.38 -21.03
C LYS A 43 -4.46 5.14 -21.93
N ALA A 44 -3.26 4.66 -22.23
CA ALA A 44 -3.07 3.42 -22.99
C ALA A 44 -3.68 2.23 -22.25
N SER A 45 -3.42 2.08 -20.93
CA SER A 45 -3.97 1.01 -20.11
C SER A 45 -5.50 1.07 -19.99
N VAL A 46 -6.09 2.26 -19.89
CA VAL A 46 -7.56 2.43 -19.97
C VAL A 46 -8.09 2.00 -21.34
N SER A 47 -7.39 2.37 -22.43
CA SER A 47 -7.79 1.94 -23.77
C SER A 47 -7.78 0.41 -23.93
N GLU A 48 -6.80 -0.27 -23.35
CA GLU A 48 -6.74 -1.75 -23.35
C GLU A 48 -7.91 -2.34 -22.55
N LEU A 49 -8.19 -1.82 -21.36
CA LEU A 49 -9.34 -2.25 -20.55
C LEU A 49 -10.67 -2.01 -21.28
N ASN A 50 -10.80 -0.89 -21.98
CA ASN A 50 -11.99 -0.61 -22.79
C ASN A 50 -12.21 -1.63 -23.93
N LYS A 51 -11.13 -2.09 -24.57
CA LYS A 51 -11.21 -3.17 -25.59
C LYS A 51 -11.70 -4.50 -25.01
N LEU A 52 -11.46 -4.72 -23.70
CA LEU A 52 -11.96 -5.89 -22.96
C LEU A 52 -13.39 -5.69 -22.41
N GLY A 53 -14.04 -4.55 -22.71
CA GLY A 53 -15.40 -4.23 -22.27
C GLY A 53 -15.50 -3.51 -20.93
N PHE A 54 -14.39 -3.27 -20.23
CA PHE A 54 -14.34 -2.50 -18.98
C PHE A 54 -14.30 -1.00 -19.25
N LYS A 55 -14.72 -0.17 -18.29
CA LYS A 55 -14.81 1.28 -18.47
C LYS A 55 -14.22 2.05 -17.28
N PRO A 56 -12.95 1.81 -16.90
CA PRO A 56 -12.34 2.65 -15.88
C PRO A 56 -12.13 4.07 -16.40
N LEU A 57 -12.17 5.03 -15.49
CA LEU A 57 -11.76 6.40 -15.75
C LEU A 57 -10.28 6.57 -15.43
N PHE A 58 -9.65 7.53 -16.11
CA PHE A 58 -8.25 7.89 -15.88
C PHE A 58 -8.12 9.24 -15.19
N HIS A 59 -7.18 9.35 -14.24
CA HIS A 59 -6.69 10.64 -13.76
C HIS A 59 -5.19 10.57 -13.47
N VAL A 60 -4.47 11.64 -13.78
CA VAL A 60 -3.05 11.77 -13.40
C VAL A 60 -2.96 11.90 -11.89
N LEU A 61 -2.17 11.01 -11.26
CA LEU A 61 -1.81 11.09 -9.86
C LEU A 61 -0.40 10.53 -9.67
N ASP A 62 0.52 11.39 -9.31
CA ASP A 62 1.87 11.05 -8.89
C ASP A 62 1.97 11.20 -7.37
N ILE A 63 2.12 10.09 -6.66
CA ILE A 63 2.18 10.09 -5.19
C ILE A 63 3.34 10.93 -4.63
N GLU A 64 4.40 11.15 -5.42
CA GLU A 64 5.52 12.02 -5.06
C GLU A 64 5.24 13.51 -5.30
N LYS A 65 4.19 13.86 -6.04
CA LYS A 65 3.82 15.23 -6.38
C LYS A 65 2.52 15.63 -5.73
N GLN A 66 2.61 16.23 -4.56
CA GLN A 66 1.47 16.62 -3.72
C GLN A 66 0.39 17.40 -4.48
N ASN A 67 0.79 18.28 -5.41
CA ASN A 67 -0.15 19.08 -6.23
C ASN A 67 -1.06 18.19 -7.09
N THR A 68 -0.58 17.06 -7.60
CA THR A 68 -1.40 16.13 -8.39
C THR A 68 -2.41 15.38 -7.53
N VAL A 69 -2.03 15.06 -6.28
CA VAL A 69 -2.93 14.41 -5.31
C VAL A 69 -4.02 15.38 -4.87
N VAL A 70 -3.68 16.64 -4.62
CA VAL A 70 -4.65 17.69 -4.28
C VAL A 70 -5.61 17.93 -5.44
N ALA A 71 -5.11 18.07 -6.66
CA ALA A 71 -5.95 18.24 -7.86
C ALA A 71 -6.91 17.05 -8.03
N PHE A 72 -6.44 15.81 -7.80
CA PHE A 72 -7.31 14.63 -7.84
C PHE A 72 -8.38 14.67 -6.74
N LYS A 73 -8.03 15.03 -5.51
CA LYS A 73 -9.00 15.22 -4.42
C LYS A 73 -10.11 16.21 -4.81
N GLU A 74 -9.73 17.38 -5.32
CA GLU A 74 -10.67 18.42 -5.75
C GLU A 74 -11.58 17.92 -6.87
N TYR A 75 -11.00 17.21 -7.84
CA TYR A 75 -11.75 16.59 -8.93
C TYR A 75 -12.79 15.57 -8.41
N ILE A 76 -12.39 14.67 -7.49
CA ILE A 76 -13.31 13.67 -6.91
C ILE A 76 -14.42 14.37 -6.10
N MET A 77 -14.07 15.37 -5.29
CA MET A 77 -15.06 16.09 -4.50
C MET A 77 -16.10 16.79 -5.37
N LYS A 78 -15.65 17.45 -6.43
CA LYS A 78 -16.53 18.17 -7.38
C LYS A 78 -17.48 17.22 -8.12
N ASN A 79 -17.00 16.05 -8.55
CA ASN A 79 -17.76 15.18 -9.45
C ASN A 79 -18.51 14.06 -8.71
N HIS A 80 -18.02 13.63 -7.55
CA HIS A 80 -18.53 12.44 -6.87
C HIS A 80 -18.77 12.63 -5.36
N GLY A 81 -18.15 13.61 -4.73
CA GLY A 81 -18.34 13.91 -3.30
C GLY A 81 -17.59 12.99 -2.34
N GLY A 82 -16.78 12.02 -2.81
CA GLY A 82 -15.97 11.18 -1.93
C GLY A 82 -15.50 9.86 -2.56
N ILE A 83 -14.75 9.08 -1.76
CA ILE A 83 -14.13 7.80 -2.15
C ILE A 83 -14.66 6.69 -1.24
N ASP A 84 -15.00 5.55 -1.82
CA ASP A 84 -15.45 4.34 -1.11
C ASP A 84 -14.37 3.26 -1.03
N VAL A 85 -13.46 3.21 -2.01
CA VAL A 85 -12.32 2.29 -2.04
C VAL A 85 -11.05 3.02 -2.45
N LEU A 86 -10.00 2.94 -1.64
CA LEU A 86 -8.67 3.45 -1.97
C LEU A 86 -7.66 2.30 -1.90
N VAL A 87 -7.02 1.99 -3.03
CA VAL A 87 -5.94 1.00 -3.11
C VAL A 87 -4.61 1.73 -3.33
N ASN A 88 -3.79 1.78 -2.28
CA ASN A 88 -2.42 2.27 -2.33
C ASN A 88 -1.51 1.16 -2.85
N ASN A 89 -1.35 1.12 -4.17
CA ASN A 89 -0.53 0.12 -4.85
C ASN A 89 0.77 0.69 -5.43
N ALA A 90 0.84 1.99 -5.74
CA ALA A 90 2.04 2.61 -6.30
C ALA A 90 3.25 2.42 -5.39
N ALA A 91 4.32 1.84 -5.92
CA ALA A 91 5.57 1.58 -5.20
C ALA A 91 6.74 1.40 -6.19
N ILE A 92 7.96 1.39 -5.63
CA ILE A 92 9.20 1.05 -6.34
C ILE A 92 9.99 -0.02 -5.59
N ALA A 93 10.88 -0.69 -6.31
CA ALA A 93 11.97 -1.48 -5.75
C ALA A 93 13.20 -1.30 -6.64
N TYR A 94 14.35 -1.14 -6.03
CA TYR A 94 15.61 -1.28 -6.75
C TYR A 94 15.83 -2.74 -7.14
N LYS A 95 16.48 -2.97 -8.28
CA LYS A 95 16.85 -4.32 -8.71
C LYS A 95 17.98 -4.87 -7.82
N ASN A 96 18.10 -6.20 -7.75
CA ASN A 96 19.16 -6.83 -6.95
C ASN A 96 20.58 -6.48 -7.41
N ASP A 97 20.74 -6.12 -8.67
CA ASP A 97 22.00 -5.70 -9.31
C ASP A 97 22.12 -4.18 -9.44
N ALA A 98 21.27 -3.42 -8.73
CA ALA A 98 21.32 -1.96 -8.69
C ALA A 98 22.72 -1.47 -8.24
N LYS A 99 23.23 -0.43 -8.93
CA LYS A 99 24.55 0.14 -8.67
C LYS A 99 24.50 1.32 -7.69
N GLU A 100 23.33 1.82 -7.43
CA GLU A 100 23.09 2.95 -6.55
C GLU A 100 23.56 2.62 -5.12
N PRO A 101 24.24 3.52 -4.42
CA PRO A 101 24.64 3.32 -3.03
C PRO A 101 23.44 2.98 -2.15
N PHE A 102 23.63 2.12 -1.14
CA PHE A 102 22.53 1.72 -0.24
C PHE A 102 21.85 2.91 0.44
N ALA A 103 22.60 3.95 0.77
CA ALA A 103 22.07 5.20 1.31
C ALA A 103 21.01 5.84 0.38
N GLU A 104 21.30 5.88 -0.93
CA GLU A 104 20.37 6.39 -1.94
C GLU A 104 19.15 5.47 -2.08
N GLN A 105 19.38 4.15 -2.15
CA GLN A 105 18.29 3.19 -2.19
C GLN A 105 17.37 3.34 -0.98
N ALA A 106 17.90 3.52 0.23
CA ALA A 106 17.15 3.72 1.46
C ALA A 106 16.30 5.00 1.40
N GLU A 107 16.91 6.12 1.06
CA GLU A 107 16.24 7.42 0.99
C GLU A 107 15.11 7.42 -0.05
N VAL A 108 15.40 6.99 -1.28
CA VAL A 108 14.42 7.01 -2.37
C VAL A 108 13.30 6.01 -2.11
N THR A 109 13.61 4.80 -1.64
CA THR A 109 12.58 3.78 -1.41
C THR A 109 11.67 4.16 -0.25
N VAL A 110 12.20 4.69 0.86
CA VAL A 110 11.38 5.19 1.98
C VAL A 110 10.52 6.37 1.54
N ARG A 111 11.11 7.32 0.81
CA ARG A 111 10.36 8.47 0.29
C ARG A 111 9.17 8.05 -0.56
N VAL A 112 9.34 7.10 -1.50
CA VAL A 112 8.25 6.68 -2.40
C VAL A 112 7.27 5.76 -1.69
N ASN A 113 7.75 4.67 -1.07
CA ASN A 113 6.88 3.58 -0.59
C ASN A 113 6.22 3.87 0.75
N PHE A 114 6.74 4.82 1.52
CA PHE A 114 6.21 5.19 2.82
C PHE A 114 5.76 6.66 2.86
N THR A 115 6.67 7.61 2.71
CA THR A 115 6.36 9.04 2.91
C THR A 115 5.34 9.55 1.90
N SER A 116 5.49 9.20 0.61
CA SER A 116 4.56 9.65 -0.43
C SER A 116 3.19 8.97 -0.31
N VAL A 117 3.15 7.70 0.12
CA VAL A 117 1.88 7.02 0.42
C VAL A 117 1.19 7.68 1.61
N LEU A 118 1.91 7.95 2.69
CA LEU A 118 1.38 8.67 3.86
C LEU A 118 0.80 10.03 3.47
N ASN A 119 1.56 10.82 2.70
CA ASN A 119 1.10 12.15 2.27
C ASN A 119 -0.13 12.06 1.33
N THR A 120 -0.19 11.04 0.47
CA THR A 120 -1.38 10.74 -0.33
C THR A 120 -2.58 10.42 0.57
N CYS A 121 -2.39 9.59 1.59
CA CYS A 121 -3.44 9.28 2.57
C CYS A 121 -3.91 10.53 3.32
N ARG A 122 -3.00 11.39 3.79
CA ARG A 122 -3.35 12.66 4.48
C ARG A 122 -4.25 13.55 3.63
N VAL A 123 -4.06 13.55 2.31
CA VAL A 123 -4.89 14.34 1.38
C VAL A 123 -6.23 13.66 1.10
N LEU A 124 -6.25 12.33 0.90
CA LEU A 124 -7.44 11.62 0.43
C LEU A 124 -8.33 11.08 1.57
N PHE A 125 -7.82 10.83 2.78
CA PHE A 125 -8.62 10.33 3.90
C PHE A 125 -9.75 11.26 4.32
N PRO A 126 -9.59 12.61 4.31
CA PRO A 126 -10.71 13.52 4.59
C PRO A 126 -11.92 13.34 3.67
N ILE A 127 -11.74 12.78 2.48
CA ILE A 127 -12.81 12.55 1.50
C ILE A 127 -13.25 11.09 1.41
N LEU A 128 -12.76 10.21 2.28
CA LEU A 128 -13.31 8.86 2.42
C LEU A 128 -14.73 8.95 2.98
N ARG A 129 -15.63 8.14 2.44
CA ARG A 129 -16.98 8.00 2.97
C ARG A 129 -17.03 7.00 4.12
N ALA A 130 -18.06 7.08 4.94
CA ALA A 130 -18.33 6.06 5.95
C ALA A 130 -18.37 4.66 5.28
N GLY A 131 -17.78 3.68 5.92
CA GLY A 131 -17.69 2.33 5.38
C GLY A 131 -16.66 2.14 4.26
N ALA A 132 -15.80 3.13 3.97
CA ALA A 132 -14.78 3.00 2.93
C ALA A 132 -13.75 1.89 3.25
N ARG A 133 -13.12 1.38 2.20
CA ARG A 133 -12.05 0.37 2.25
C ARG A 133 -10.72 0.96 1.80
N VAL A 134 -9.71 0.87 2.64
CA VAL A 134 -8.33 1.24 2.33
C VAL A 134 -7.49 -0.02 2.27
N VAL A 135 -6.83 -0.24 1.13
CA VAL A 135 -5.95 -1.39 0.91
C VAL A 135 -4.54 -0.89 0.65
N ASN A 136 -3.62 -1.18 1.55
CA ASN A 136 -2.20 -0.88 1.38
C ASN A 136 -1.49 -2.13 0.83
N VAL A 137 -1.06 -2.09 -0.43
CA VAL A 137 -0.32 -3.20 -1.06
C VAL A 137 1.09 -3.23 -0.50
N SER A 138 1.29 -4.10 0.49
CA SER A 138 2.56 -4.35 1.15
C SER A 138 3.36 -5.44 0.42
N SER A 139 3.89 -6.42 1.14
CA SER A 139 4.71 -7.52 0.62
C SER A 139 4.96 -8.54 1.73
N SER A 140 5.44 -9.75 1.41
CA SER A 140 6.09 -10.64 2.39
C SER A 140 7.31 -9.95 3.04
N ALA A 141 7.98 -9.07 2.30
CA ALA A 141 9.04 -8.21 2.83
C ALA A 141 8.53 -7.15 3.84
N GLY A 142 7.22 -6.90 3.89
CA GLY A 142 6.60 -5.99 4.86
C GLY A 142 6.23 -6.65 6.19
N HIS A 143 6.55 -7.92 6.39
CA HIS A 143 6.36 -8.59 7.66
C HIS A 143 7.36 -8.09 8.72
N LEU A 144 6.91 -7.94 9.98
CA LEU A 144 7.71 -7.32 11.05
C LEU A 144 9.09 -7.94 11.25
N PHE A 145 9.20 -9.27 11.12
CA PHE A 145 10.45 -10.00 11.31
C PHE A 145 11.45 -9.85 10.14
N ARG A 146 11.12 -9.05 9.12
CA ARG A 146 12.10 -8.57 8.14
C ARG A 146 12.98 -7.44 8.68
N ILE A 147 12.67 -6.89 9.85
CA ILE A 147 13.61 -6.08 10.66
C ILE A 147 14.52 -7.07 11.38
N ASN A 148 15.68 -7.37 10.78
CA ASN A 148 16.56 -8.48 11.14
C ASN A 148 18.05 -8.14 11.06
N GLY A 149 18.42 -6.91 11.36
CA GLY A 149 19.81 -6.53 11.61
C GLY A 149 20.33 -7.11 12.94
N GLU A 150 21.42 -6.57 13.47
CA GLU A 150 22.03 -7.09 14.69
C GLU A 150 21.10 -7.06 15.91
N GLU A 151 21.10 -8.17 16.65
CA GLU A 151 20.45 -8.25 17.96
C GLU A 151 21.35 -7.60 19.05
N PRO A 152 20.80 -6.98 20.10
CA PRO A 152 19.36 -6.88 20.44
C PRO A 152 18.67 -5.67 19.78
N HIS A 153 19.32 -4.95 18.89
CA HIS A 153 18.79 -3.73 18.29
C HIS A 153 17.58 -4.02 17.38
N SER A 154 17.62 -5.10 16.61
CA SER A 154 16.50 -5.48 15.74
C SER A 154 15.25 -5.85 16.55
N SER A 155 15.38 -6.54 17.69
CA SER A 155 14.26 -6.82 18.61
C SER A 155 13.63 -5.53 19.14
N LYS A 156 14.44 -4.55 19.58
CA LYS A 156 13.95 -3.25 20.04
C LYS A 156 13.22 -2.46 18.93
N LEU A 157 13.71 -2.53 17.69
CA LEU A 157 13.01 -1.92 16.56
C LEU A 157 11.66 -2.59 16.32
N ARG A 158 11.60 -3.93 16.35
CA ARG A 158 10.33 -4.67 16.20
C ARG A 158 9.32 -4.30 17.28
N GLU A 159 9.75 -4.15 18.53
CA GLU A 159 8.91 -3.66 19.63
C GLU A 159 8.37 -2.25 19.35
N ARG A 160 9.23 -1.33 18.87
CA ARG A 160 8.80 0.03 18.50
C ARG A 160 7.79 0.04 17.37
N PHE A 161 7.99 -0.74 16.30
CA PHE A 161 7.06 -0.87 15.17
C PHE A 161 5.72 -1.48 15.56
N SER A 162 5.70 -2.42 16.49
CA SER A 162 4.48 -3.13 16.93
C SER A 162 3.77 -2.48 18.12
N SER A 163 4.35 -1.46 18.71
CA SER A 163 3.81 -0.79 19.90
C SER A 163 2.36 -0.33 19.69
N PRO A 164 1.46 -0.56 20.63
CA PRO A 164 0.11 -0.01 20.59
C PRO A 164 0.09 1.52 20.62
N ASP A 165 1.14 2.15 21.20
CA ASP A 165 1.31 3.60 21.32
C ASP A 165 2.06 4.21 20.12
N LEU A 166 2.33 3.43 19.07
CA LEU A 166 2.95 3.93 17.85
C LEU A 166 2.01 4.93 17.18
N THR A 167 2.44 6.17 17.08
CA THR A 167 1.75 7.23 16.34
C THR A 167 2.37 7.40 14.94
N GLU A 168 1.70 8.15 14.07
CA GLU A 168 2.22 8.50 12.76
C GLU A 168 3.56 9.24 12.84
N ASP A 169 3.69 10.20 13.77
CA ASP A 169 4.95 10.96 13.97
C ASP A 169 6.09 10.07 14.47
N LYS A 170 5.82 9.18 15.43
CA LYS A 170 6.82 8.21 15.91
C LYS A 170 7.26 7.26 14.78
N LEU A 171 6.33 6.85 13.92
CA LEU A 171 6.64 6.00 12.77
C LEU A 171 7.46 6.76 11.72
N CYS A 172 7.13 8.02 11.43
CA CYS A 172 7.95 8.88 10.56
C CYS A 172 9.38 9.02 11.10
N ALA A 173 9.54 9.25 12.41
CA ALA A 173 10.85 9.31 13.04
C ALA A 173 11.63 7.99 12.91
N LEU A 174 10.97 6.83 13.09
CA LEU A 174 11.58 5.52 12.86
C LEU A 174 12.09 5.36 11.43
N MET A 175 11.29 5.75 10.44
CA MET A 175 11.69 5.64 9.03
C MET A 175 12.86 6.58 8.70
N GLU A 176 12.90 7.76 9.31
CA GLU A 176 14.03 8.67 9.18
C GLU A 176 15.28 8.12 9.87
N GLU A 177 15.18 7.51 11.07
CA GLU A 177 16.29 6.82 11.73
C GLU A 177 16.94 5.77 10.83
N PHE A 178 16.15 5.01 10.09
CA PHE A 178 16.67 4.06 9.10
C PHE A 178 17.47 4.76 7.99
N VAL A 179 16.92 5.83 7.40
CA VAL A 179 17.58 6.57 6.31
C VAL A 179 18.91 7.14 6.80
N GLN A 180 18.93 7.74 8.02
CA GLN A 180 20.16 8.27 8.59
C GLN A 180 21.19 7.17 8.90
N ALA A 181 20.76 6.02 9.42
CA ALA A 181 21.63 4.88 9.65
C ALA A 181 22.21 4.31 8.33
N ALA A 182 21.39 4.26 7.27
CA ALA A 182 21.87 3.86 5.94
C ALA A 182 22.91 4.85 5.37
N LYS A 183 22.70 6.16 5.57
CA LYS A 183 23.66 7.20 5.19
C LYS A 183 24.98 7.11 5.97
N ALA A 184 24.91 6.73 7.23
CA ALA A 184 26.08 6.51 8.09
C ALA A 184 26.79 5.16 7.81
N GLY A 185 26.15 4.24 7.08
CA GLY A 185 26.69 2.91 6.81
C GLY A 185 26.63 1.94 7.99
N ASP A 186 25.91 2.27 9.07
CA ASP A 186 25.83 1.49 10.31
C ASP A 186 24.43 0.90 10.58
N HIS A 187 23.55 0.94 9.56
CA HIS A 187 22.16 0.50 9.69
C HIS A 187 22.04 -0.95 10.21
N PHE A 188 22.88 -1.87 9.74
CA PHE A 188 22.81 -3.27 10.16
C PHE A 188 23.17 -3.43 11.65
N ALA A 189 24.24 -2.79 12.10
CA ALA A 189 24.64 -2.76 13.50
C ALA A 189 23.58 -2.10 14.41
N LYS A 190 22.78 -1.18 13.87
CA LYS A 190 21.65 -0.53 14.54
C LYS A 190 20.34 -1.36 14.45
N GLY A 191 20.39 -2.57 13.97
CA GLY A 191 19.25 -3.51 13.92
C GLY A 191 18.40 -3.46 12.65
N TRP A 192 18.72 -2.59 11.69
CA TRP A 192 18.01 -2.47 10.43
C TRP A 192 18.45 -3.53 9.41
N PRO A 193 17.56 -4.01 8.53
CA PRO A 193 17.92 -4.99 7.51
C PRO A 193 18.75 -4.37 6.37
N ASN A 194 19.51 -5.20 5.67
CA ASN A 194 20.17 -4.83 4.41
C ASN A 194 19.17 -4.80 3.23
N SER A 195 18.00 -4.20 3.46
CA SER A 195 16.96 -4.07 2.45
C SER A 195 16.11 -2.82 2.67
N ALA A 196 16.32 -1.81 1.84
CA ALA A 196 15.52 -0.60 1.82
C ALA A 196 14.04 -0.91 1.51
N TYR A 197 13.81 -1.85 0.59
CA TYR A 197 12.45 -2.29 0.23
C TYR A 197 11.74 -2.92 1.43
N ALA A 198 12.39 -3.87 2.13
CA ALA A 198 11.79 -4.49 3.30
C ALA A 198 11.44 -3.46 4.37
N THR A 199 12.38 -2.58 4.72
CA THR A 199 12.11 -1.52 5.71
C THR A 199 10.92 -0.64 5.29
N SER A 200 10.86 -0.22 4.02
CA SER A 200 9.75 0.61 3.52
C SER A 200 8.40 -0.10 3.62
N LYS A 201 8.36 -1.41 3.34
CA LYS A 201 7.12 -2.20 3.40
C LYS A 201 6.73 -2.56 4.84
N VAL A 202 7.68 -2.77 5.76
CA VAL A 202 7.40 -2.84 7.21
C VAL A 202 6.82 -1.53 7.71
N GLY A 203 7.40 -0.39 7.30
CA GLY A 203 6.86 0.93 7.59
C GLY A 203 5.41 1.10 7.11
N LEU A 204 5.11 0.69 5.88
CA LEU A 204 3.75 0.74 5.31
C LEU A 204 2.77 -0.18 6.08
N SER A 205 3.23 -1.36 6.49
CA SER A 205 2.43 -2.29 7.29
C SER A 205 2.12 -1.72 8.68
N ALA A 206 3.12 -1.14 9.35
CA ALA A 206 2.93 -0.44 10.62
C ALA A 206 2.00 0.78 10.48
N LEU A 207 2.16 1.57 9.40
CA LEU A 207 1.29 2.71 9.07
C LEU A 207 -0.17 2.29 8.97
N THR A 208 -0.46 1.16 8.31
CA THR A 208 -1.83 0.65 8.17
C THR A 208 -2.48 0.41 9.54
N ARG A 209 -1.73 -0.12 10.50
CA ARG A 209 -2.22 -0.35 11.86
C ARG A 209 -2.47 0.96 12.62
N VAL A 210 -1.60 1.96 12.42
CA VAL A 210 -1.80 3.33 12.95
C VAL A 210 -3.05 3.95 12.35
N GLN A 211 -3.22 3.86 11.03
CA GLN A 211 -4.39 4.39 10.31
C GLN A 211 -5.68 3.73 10.79
N GLN A 212 -5.69 2.40 10.98
CA GLN A 212 -6.89 1.71 11.47
C GLN A 212 -7.28 2.19 12.87
N ARG A 213 -6.32 2.35 13.79
CA ARG A 213 -6.65 2.90 15.12
C ARG A 213 -7.23 4.31 15.04
N ALA A 214 -6.74 5.14 14.12
CA ALA A 214 -7.30 6.47 13.90
C ALA A 214 -8.74 6.40 13.37
N PHE A 215 -9.05 5.48 12.44
CA PHE A 215 -10.41 5.26 11.94
C PHE A 215 -11.34 4.71 13.02
N ASP A 216 -10.86 3.81 13.88
CA ASP A 216 -11.66 3.27 14.99
C ASP A 216 -12.01 4.36 16.02
N ALA A 217 -11.16 5.36 16.19
CA ALA A 217 -11.38 6.51 17.07
C ALA A 217 -12.28 7.61 16.45
N ASP A 218 -12.40 7.65 15.12
CA ASP A 218 -13.21 8.65 14.40
C ASP A 218 -14.67 8.19 14.26
N THR A 219 -15.51 8.66 15.16
CA THR A 219 -16.95 8.37 15.13
C THR A 219 -17.72 9.13 14.04
N SER A 220 -17.13 10.13 13.42
CA SER A 220 -17.78 10.93 12.35
C SER A 220 -17.91 10.17 11.03
N LYS A 221 -17.05 9.17 10.81
CA LYS A 221 -17.03 8.32 9.61
C LYS A 221 -16.91 6.84 10.00
N PRO A 222 -17.97 6.24 10.53
CA PRO A 222 -17.93 4.87 11.04
C PRO A 222 -17.67 3.84 9.93
N GLY A 223 -17.06 2.73 10.31
CA GLY A 223 -16.92 1.56 9.45
C GLY A 223 -15.85 1.65 8.37
N ILE A 224 -14.98 2.68 8.38
CA ILE A 224 -13.79 2.70 7.52
C ILE A 224 -12.82 1.61 7.97
N VAL A 225 -12.30 0.84 7.03
CA VAL A 225 -11.35 -0.25 7.30
C VAL A 225 -10.10 -0.10 6.46
N ALA A 226 -8.94 -0.14 7.10
CA ALA A 226 -7.62 -0.19 6.44
C ALA A 226 -6.96 -1.53 6.72
N ASN A 227 -6.47 -2.20 5.67
CA ASN A 227 -5.73 -3.45 5.77
C ASN A 227 -4.49 -3.40 4.87
N HIS A 228 -3.50 -4.24 5.18
CA HIS A 228 -2.31 -4.40 4.35
C HIS A 228 -2.18 -5.84 3.85
N VAL A 229 -1.65 -5.98 2.63
CA VAL A 229 -1.70 -7.25 1.93
C VAL A 229 -0.37 -7.60 1.28
N HIS A 230 0.02 -8.88 1.37
CA HIS A 230 1.05 -9.48 0.52
C HIS A 230 0.36 -10.08 -0.72
N PRO A 231 0.64 -9.56 -1.92
CA PRO A 231 -0.03 -10.00 -3.15
C PRO A 231 0.55 -11.29 -3.74
N GLY A 232 1.61 -11.86 -3.13
CA GLY A 232 2.38 -12.95 -3.72
C GLY A 232 3.64 -12.49 -4.45
N TYR A 233 4.41 -13.44 -4.96
CA TYR A 233 5.55 -13.18 -5.84
C TYR A 233 5.05 -13.24 -7.30
N VAL A 234 4.79 -12.06 -7.84
CA VAL A 234 4.02 -11.86 -9.08
C VAL A 234 4.95 -11.52 -10.23
N ASP A 235 4.66 -12.03 -11.43
CA ASP A 235 5.34 -11.70 -12.69
C ASP A 235 5.07 -10.25 -13.09
N THR A 236 6.02 -9.38 -12.81
CA THR A 236 5.96 -7.94 -13.08
C THR A 236 7.35 -7.38 -13.39
N ASP A 237 7.41 -6.15 -13.91
CA ASP A 237 8.68 -5.42 -14.07
C ASP A 237 9.45 -5.31 -12.73
N MET A 238 8.74 -5.15 -11.61
CA MET A 238 9.36 -5.00 -10.30
C MET A 238 10.14 -6.26 -9.91
N THR A 239 9.63 -7.43 -10.22
CA THR A 239 10.24 -8.74 -9.95
C THR A 239 11.15 -9.23 -11.07
N SER A 240 11.40 -8.40 -12.11
CA SER A 240 12.14 -8.78 -13.32
C SER A 240 11.54 -10.01 -14.00
N HIS A 241 10.21 -10.15 -13.95
CA HIS A 241 9.45 -11.25 -14.54
C HIS A 241 9.84 -12.64 -13.99
N LYS A 242 10.26 -12.69 -12.70
CA LYS A 242 10.66 -13.93 -12.02
C LYS A 242 9.60 -14.50 -11.09
N GLY A 243 8.49 -13.79 -10.90
CA GLY A 243 7.39 -14.28 -10.07
C GLY A 243 6.64 -15.43 -10.76
N PRO A 244 6.26 -16.49 -10.03
CA PRO A 244 5.49 -17.59 -10.58
C PRO A 244 4.00 -17.26 -10.77
N LEU A 245 3.50 -16.20 -10.10
CA LEU A 245 2.09 -15.81 -10.14
C LEU A 245 1.83 -14.80 -11.25
N THR A 246 0.68 -14.92 -11.90
CA THR A 246 0.14 -13.91 -12.82
C THR A 246 -0.27 -12.64 -12.06
N ILE A 247 -0.46 -11.53 -12.78
CA ILE A 247 -0.94 -10.28 -12.17
C ILE A 247 -2.39 -10.44 -11.65
N GLU A 248 -3.19 -11.27 -12.27
CA GLU A 248 -4.55 -11.61 -11.83
C GLU A 248 -4.54 -12.36 -10.50
N GLU A 249 -3.68 -13.36 -10.34
CA GLU A 249 -3.48 -14.05 -9.06
C GLU A 249 -2.98 -13.10 -7.98
N GLY A 250 -2.05 -12.19 -8.31
CA GLY A 250 -1.57 -11.14 -7.43
C GLY A 250 -2.64 -10.14 -6.99
N ALA A 251 -3.70 -9.97 -7.78
CA ALA A 251 -4.81 -9.09 -7.45
C ALA A 251 -5.87 -9.72 -6.54
N VAL A 252 -5.86 -11.04 -6.32
CA VAL A 252 -6.93 -11.76 -5.59
C VAL A 252 -7.11 -11.24 -4.16
N ALA A 253 -6.05 -11.17 -3.38
CA ALA A 253 -6.14 -10.72 -1.99
C ALA A 253 -6.37 -9.20 -1.85
N PRO A 254 -5.73 -8.32 -2.65
CA PRO A 254 -6.11 -6.90 -2.72
C PRO A 254 -7.58 -6.67 -3.07
N LEU A 255 -8.12 -7.38 -4.04
CA LEU A 255 -9.55 -7.29 -4.43
C LEU A 255 -10.47 -7.79 -3.32
N TYR A 256 -10.12 -8.89 -2.63
CA TYR A 256 -10.86 -9.36 -1.48
C TYR A 256 -11.02 -8.26 -0.42
N LEU A 257 -9.93 -7.56 -0.09
CA LEU A 257 -9.94 -6.47 0.89
C LEU A 257 -10.70 -5.22 0.40
N ALA A 258 -10.56 -4.88 -0.89
CA ALA A 258 -11.25 -3.75 -1.50
C ALA A 258 -12.77 -3.94 -1.57
N LEU A 259 -13.23 -5.18 -1.65
CA LEU A 259 -14.63 -5.57 -1.82
C LEU A 259 -15.26 -6.18 -0.55
N LEU A 260 -14.63 -5.98 0.62
CA LEU A 260 -15.21 -6.43 1.89
C LEU A 260 -16.64 -5.88 2.07
N PRO A 261 -17.57 -6.72 2.55
CA PRO A 261 -18.94 -6.30 2.83
C PRO A 261 -18.99 -5.21 3.91
N PRO A 262 -20.15 -4.65 4.22
CA PRO A 262 -20.32 -3.76 5.37
C PRO A 262 -19.68 -4.33 6.63
N THR A 263 -19.08 -3.47 7.44
CA THR A 263 -18.28 -3.85 8.59
C THR A 263 -19.10 -4.59 9.64
N ASP A 264 -18.62 -5.74 10.07
CA ASP A 264 -19.12 -6.55 11.18
C ASP A 264 -17.96 -6.93 12.13
N ASP A 265 -18.24 -7.77 13.14
CA ASP A 265 -17.24 -8.20 14.14
C ASP A 265 -16.14 -9.09 13.56
N LYS A 266 -16.35 -9.68 12.37
CA LYS A 266 -15.38 -10.56 11.68
C LYS A 266 -14.59 -9.83 10.62
N THR A 267 -14.92 -8.59 10.32
CA THR A 267 -14.23 -7.80 9.29
C THR A 267 -12.79 -7.56 9.70
N PRO A 268 -11.80 -7.92 8.85
CA PRO A 268 -10.39 -7.66 9.14
C PRO A 268 -10.12 -6.16 9.24
N LYS A 269 -9.46 -5.72 10.32
CA LYS A 269 -9.13 -4.32 10.61
C LYS A 269 -7.67 -4.19 11.01
N GLY A 270 -6.89 -3.42 10.28
CA GLY A 270 -5.43 -3.31 10.48
C GLY A 270 -4.72 -4.64 10.26
N ALA A 271 -5.35 -5.56 9.55
CA ALA A 271 -4.89 -6.94 9.40
C ALA A 271 -3.84 -7.08 8.30
N TYR A 272 -2.89 -8.00 8.52
CA TYR A 272 -1.94 -8.45 7.51
C TYR A 272 -2.51 -9.68 6.79
N VAL A 273 -2.83 -9.50 5.53
CA VAL A 273 -3.49 -10.51 4.71
C VAL A 273 -2.52 -11.08 3.69
N TRP A 274 -2.45 -12.40 3.61
CA TRP A 274 -1.61 -13.11 2.66
C TRP A 274 -2.30 -13.27 1.30
N GLN A 275 -1.55 -13.65 0.28
CA GLN A 275 -2.06 -13.81 -1.11
C GLN A 275 -3.26 -14.76 -1.24
N ASP A 276 -3.38 -15.73 -0.34
CA ASP A 276 -4.49 -16.70 -0.26
C ASP A 276 -5.66 -16.22 0.60
N LYS A 277 -5.64 -14.96 1.04
CA LYS A 277 -6.59 -14.30 1.94
C LYS A 277 -6.48 -14.71 3.41
N THR A 278 -5.49 -15.51 3.79
CA THR A 278 -5.24 -15.84 5.19
C THR A 278 -4.80 -14.60 5.96
N ILE A 279 -5.41 -14.39 7.13
CA ILE A 279 -5.01 -13.33 8.05
C ILE A 279 -3.90 -13.86 8.94
N LEU A 280 -2.73 -13.24 8.87
CA LEU A 280 -1.56 -13.60 9.67
C LEU A 280 -1.31 -12.56 10.76
N ASP A 281 -0.85 -13.00 11.91
CA ASP A 281 -0.42 -12.09 12.98
C ASP A 281 0.93 -11.46 12.59
N TRP A 282 0.85 -10.20 12.15
CA TRP A 282 2.02 -9.44 11.73
C TRP A 282 3.10 -9.28 12.81
N THR A 283 2.71 -9.40 14.09
CA THR A 283 3.61 -9.23 15.25
C THR A 283 4.30 -10.52 15.69
N LYS A 284 3.95 -11.66 15.11
CA LYS A 284 4.56 -12.97 15.38
C LYS A 284 5.37 -13.45 14.18
N LYS A 285 6.33 -14.36 14.42
CA LYS A 285 7.03 -15.02 13.31
C LYS A 285 6.02 -15.72 12.40
N LEU A 286 6.27 -15.66 11.09
CA LEU A 286 5.45 -16.39 10.14
C LEU A 286 5.53 -17.89 10.40
N PRO A 287 4.41 -18.63 10.28
CA PRO A 287 4.44 -20.09 10.21
C PRO A 287 5.33 -20.57 9.04
N SER A 288 5.88 -21.78 9.14
CA SER A 288 6.82 -22.35 8.13
C SER A 288 6.27 -22.30 6.70
N ASP A 289 4.97 -22.50 6.54
CA ASP A 289 4.29 -22.58 5.24
C ASP A 289 4.16 -21.19 4.55
N TYR A 290 4.44 -20.10 5.28
CA TYR A 290 4.37 -18.70 4.81
C TYR A 290 5.76 -18.04 4.74
N VAL A 291 6.84 -18.78 4.94
CA VAL A 291 8.20 -18.26 4.79
C VAL A 291 8.57 -18.28 3.30
N VAL A 292 8.82 -17.08 2.73
CA VAL A 292 9.21 -16.84 1.33
C VAL A 292 10.65 -16.35 1.27
#